data_427596323dc2b7e51e14fc8a37cae601
#
_entry.id   427596323dc2b7e51e14fc8a37cae601
#
_cell.length_a   1.000
_cell.length_b   1.000
_cell.length_c   1.000
_cell.angle_alpha   90.00
_cell.angle_beta   90.00
_cell.angle_gamma   90.00
#
_symmetry.space_group_name_H-M   'P 1'
#
loop_
_entity.id
_entity.type
_entity.pdbx_description
1 polymer ?
#
loop_
_entity_poly.entity_id
_entity_poly.type
_entity_poly.pdbx_seq_one_letter_code
_entity_poly.pdbx_strand_id
1 'polypeptide(L)'
;MESITFDYGQKHDKELECAKTIAEEAGVADYIVVKTNMNTWGGSALTDSSIEVPEGNIDSKEIPVTYVPARNMIFLSFAASYAEKVEAQEIFIGVSEVDYSGYVDCRQEFLDSMEKTINLGTVCGAEKGKKIKIRAPFVNMTKSQEIELGISL
;
A
#
# COMPACT_ATOMS: atom_id res chain seq x y z
N MET A 1 11.71 -6.62 11.72
CA MET A 1 10.70 -6.07 10.80
C MET A 1 11.29 -4.80 10.19
N GLU A 2 11.12 -4.62 8.91
CA GLU A 2 11.50 -3.41 8.17
C GLU A 2 10.24 -2.67 7.73
N SER A 3 10.33 -1.35 7.50
CA SER A 3 9.22 -0.53 7.06
C SER A 3 9.59 0.25 5.81
N ILE A 4 8.66 0.28 4.85
CA ILE A 4 8.79 1.06 3.63
C ILE A 4 7.63 2.06 3.58
N THR A 5 7.96 3.32 3.40
CA THR A 5 7.02 4.41 3.16
C THR A 5 7.24 5.00 1.77
N PHE A 6 6.16 5.42 1.12
CA PHE A 6 6.21 5.96 -0.23
C PHE A 6 5.88 7.44 -0.24
N ASP A 7 6.84 8.24 -0.70
CA ASP A 7 6.64 9.62 -1.12
C ASP A 7 6.42 9.60 -2.65
N TYR A 8 5.11 9.64 -3.09
CA TYR A 8 4.75 9.47 -4.49
C TYR A 8 4.23 10.76 -5.15
N GLY A 9 4.43 11.92 -4.48
CA GLY A 9 3.95 13.22 -4.90
C GLY A 9 2.51 13.49 -4.48
N GLN A 10 2.07 12.89 -3.36
CA GLN A 10 0.77 13.16 -2.74
C GLN A 10 0.71 14.58 -2.17
N LYS A 11 -0.49 15.16 -2.16
CA LYS A 11 -0.74 16.52 -1.63
C LYS A 11 -0.52 16.63 -0.11
N HIS A 12 -0.71 15.54 0.62
CA HIS A 12 -0.60 15.49 2.07
C HIS A 12 0.62 14.66 2.47
N ASP A 13 1.62 15.32 3.02
CA ASP A 13 2.88 14.72 3.49
C ASP A 13 2.85 14.35 4.99
N LYS A 14 1.82 14.78 5.73
CA LYS A 14 1.67 14.44 7.15
C LYS A 14 1.68 12.93 7.41
N GLU A 15 1.17 12.12 6.48
CA GLU A 15 1.23 10.66 6.58
C GLU A 15 2.68 10.13 6.61
N LEU A 16 3.62 10.82 5.95
CA LEU A 16 5.05 10.45 5.97
C LEU A 16 5.66 10.68 7.36
N GLU A 17 5.30 11.80 8.01
CA GLU A 17 5.73 12.12 9.37
C GLU A 17 5.17 11.09 10.38
N CYS A 18 3.87 10.80 10.28
CA CYS A 18 3.21 9.82 11.13
C CYS A 18 3.82 8.42 10.93
N ALA A 19 4.06 8.00 9.68
CA ALA A 19 4.67 6.71 9.37
C ALA A 19 6.08 6.59 9.98
N LYS A 20 6.87 7.67 9.95
CA LYS A 20 8.19 7.70 10.56
C LYS A 20 8.10 7.55 12.08
N THR A 21 7.21 8.31 12.73
CA THR A 21 7.02 8.24 14.18
C THR A 21 6.62 6.83 14.62
N ILE A 22 5.64 6.22 13.94
CA ILE A 22 5.18 4.87 14.24
C ILE A 22 6.31 3.84 14.04
N ALA A 23 7.12 3.98 12.99
CA ALA A 23 8.24 3.10 12.74
C ALA A 23 9.30 3.18 13.85
N GLU A 24 9.60 4.41 14.32
CA GLU A 24 10.52 4.66 15.43
C GLU A 24 9.98 4.05 16.75
N GLU A 25 8.72 4.26 17.08
CA GLU A 25 8.06 3.72 18.27
C GLU A 25 7.98 2.19 18.25
N ALA A 26 7.70 1.61 17.06
CA ALA A 26 7.68 0.16 16.87
C ALA A 26 9.07 -0.49 16.85
N GLY A 27 10.15 0.30 16.86
CA GLY A 27 11.52 -0.20 16.83
C GLY A 27 11.84 -1.04 15.61
N VAL A 28 11.39 -0.62 14.41
CA VAL A 28 11.72 -1.33 13.16
C VAL A 28 13.21 -1.33 12.91
N ALA A 29 13.73 -2.41 12.32
CA ALA A 29 15.17 -2.57 12.08
C ALA A 29 15.68 -1.63 10.98
N ASP A 30 14.83 -1.31 9.99
CA ASP A 30 15.13 -0.37 8.92
C ASP A 30 13.85 0.36 8.50
N TYR A 31 13.97 1.67 8.23
CA TYR A 31 12.88 2.53 7.74
C TYR A 31 13.32 3.22 6.45
N ILE A 32 12.66 2.86 5.36
CA ILE A 32 13.01 3.35 4.03
C ILE A 32 11.89 4.23 3.47
N VAL A 33 12.25 5.39 2.95
CA VAL A 33 11.35 6.23 2.15
C VAL A 33 11.70 6.09 0.68
N VAL A 34 10.77 5.52 -0.10
CA VAL A 34 10.90 5.42 -1.55
C VAL A 34 10.23 6.61 -2.20
N LYS A 35 11.00 7.42 -2.93
CA LYS A 35 10.46 8.56 -3.67
C LYS A 35 10.13 8.16 -5.09
N THR A 36 8.88 8.45 -5.50
CA THR A 36 8.40 8.27 -6.86
C THR A 36 7.66 9.53 -7.31
N ASN A 37 7.56 9.78 -8.59
CA ASN A 37 6.88 10.96 -9.13
C ASN A 37 5.58 10.57 -9.83
N MET A 38 4.63 9.93 -9.11
CA MET A 38 3.36 9.50 -9.69
C MET A 38 2.44 10.68 -10.04
N ASN A 39 2.72 11.87 -9.52
CA ASN A 39 2.07 13.11 -9.92
C ASN A 39 2.43 13.57 -11.35
N THR A 40 3.46 13.00 -11.98
CA THR A 40 3.91 13.39 -13.33
C THR A 40 2.84 13.19 -14.40
N TRP A 41 2.02 12.15 -14.28
CA TRP A 41 0.94 11.86 -15.23
C TRP A 41 -0.45 12.28 -14.74
N GLY A 42 -0.56 12.83 -13.53
CA GLY A 42 -1.82 13.33 -12.99
C GLY A 42 -2.94 12.28 -12.91
N GLY A 43 -4.17 12.73 -13.08
CA GLY A 43 -5.34 11.85 -13.18
C GLY A 43 -5.93 11.38 -11.85
N SER A 44 -5.41 11.87 -10.71
CA SER A 44 -5.97 11.61 -9.39
C SER A 44 -6.02 12.89 -8.55
N ALA A 45 -7.10 13.09 -7.84
CA ALA A 45 -7.25 14.21 -6.91
C ALA A 45 -6.20 14.18 -5.78
N LEU A 46 -5.56 13.06 -5.52
CA LEU A 46 -4.48 12.95 -4.51
C LEU A 46 -3.13 13.45 -5.02
N THR A 47 -2.89 13.44 -6.32
CA THR A 47 -1.59 13.80 -6.92
C THR A 47 -1.66 14.98 -7.88
N ASP A 48 -2.86 15.41 -8.28
CA ASP A 48 -3.08 16.51 -9.21
C ASP A 48 -3.80 17.66 -8.51
N SER A 49 -3.13 18.81 -8.39
CA SER A 49 -3.68 19.99 -7.72
C SER A 49 -4.83 20.66 -8.48
N SER A 50 -5.01 20.35 -9.76
CA SER A 50 -6.14 20.87 -10.57
C SER A 50 -7.44 20.13 -10.32
N ILE A 51 -7.40 18.95 -9.65
CA ILE A 51 -8.56 18.14 -9.34
C ILE A 51 -8.91 18.31 -7.87
N GLU A 52 -10.14 18.77 -7.58
CA GLU A 52 -10.64 18.87 -6.20
C GLU A 52 -11.02 17.49 -5.67
N VAL A 53 -10.75 17.27 -4.37
CA VAL A 53 -11.24 16.08 -3.65
C VAL A 53 -12.71 16.34 -3.31
N PRO A 54 -13.68 15.55 -3.81
CA PRO A 54 -15.09 15.76 -3.49
C PRO A 54 -15.36 15.59 -2.00
N GLU A 55 -16.14 16.50 -1.43
CA GLU A 55 -16.67 16.32 -0.08
C GLU A 55 -17.91 15.42 -0.14
N GLY A 56 -17.80 14.22 0.40
CA GLY A 56 -18.93 13.30 0.61
C GLY A 56 -19.39 12.55 -0.66
N ASN A 57 -19.45 11.32 -0.57
CA ASN A 57 -20.21 10.23 -1.16
C ASN A 57 -19.35 8.97 -1.26
N ILE A 58 -19.41 8.20 -0.20
CA ILE A 58 -18.73 6.91 -0.10
C ILE A 58 -19.49 5.81 -0.90
N ASP A 59 -20.72 6.12 -1.35
CA ASP A 59 -21.65 5.14 -1.94
C ASP A 59 -21.63 5.05 -3.47
N SER A 60 -20.71 5.69 -4.16
CA SER A 60 -20.63 5.53 -5.62
C SER A 60 -19.95 4.21 -5.99
N LYS A 61 -20.58 3.42 -6.86
CA LYS A 61 -19.98 2.22 -7.48
C LYS A 61 -18.90 2.57 -8.51
N GLU A 62 -18.63 3.83 -8.72
CA GLU A 62 -17.64 4.33 -9.66
C GLU A 62 -16.27 4.41 -8.99
N ILE A 63 -15.21 4.27 -9.78
CA ILE A 63 -13.83 4.44 -9.30
C ILE A 63 -13.67 5.89 -8.82
N PRO A 64 -13.30 6.11 -7.55
CA PRO A 64 -13.16 7.47 -7.03
C PRO A 64 -12.11 8.28 -7.77
N VAL A 65 -12.31 9.59 -7.87
CA VAL A 65 -11.32 10.53 -8.45
C VAL A 65 -10.02 10.58 -7.64
N THR A 66 -10.01 10.03 -6.42
CA THR A 66 -8.84 9.83 -5.57
C THR A 66 -8.04 8.58 -5.91
N TYR A 67 -8.52 7.75 -6.84
CA TYR A 67 -7.74 6.59 -7.31
C TYR A 67 -6.46 7.03 -8.01
N VAL A 68 -5.32 6.61 -7.51
CA VAL A 68 -4.02 6.80 -8.17
C VAL A 68 -3.75 5.55 -9.00
N PRO A 69 -3.66 5.65 -10.34
CA PRO A 69 -3.57 4.49 -11.21
C PRO A 69 -2.42 3.54 -10.84
N ALA A 70 -2.77 2.27 -10.57
CA ALA A 70 -1.85 1.19 -10.23
C ALA A 70 -0.91 1.46 -9.02
N ARG A 71 -1.29 2.35 -8.11
CA ARG A 71 -0.43 2.74 -6.98
C ARG A 71 0.03 1.55 -6.15
N ASN A 72 -0.89 0.69 -5.73
CA ASN A 72 -0.54 -0.47 -4.90
C ASN A 72 0.26 -1.53 -5.66
N MET A 73 0.06 -1.65 -6.98
CA MET A 73 0.90 -2.51 -7.83
C MET A 73 2.36 -2.03 -7.84
N ILE A 74 2.58 -0.73 -7.98
CA ILE A 74 3.92 -0.11 -7.96
C ILE A 74 4.54 -0.28 -6.57
N PHE A 75 3.79 0.01 -5.50
CA PHE A 75 4.28 -0.13 -4.12
C PHE A 75 4.67 -1.55 -3.80
N LEU A 76 3.85 -2.53 -4.15
CA LEU A 76 4.15 -3.95 -3.95
C LEU A 76 5.36 -4.41 -4.77
N SER A 77 5.61 -3.83 -5.95
CA SER A 77 6.80 -4.13 -6.75
C SER A 77 8.08 -3.65 -6.07
N PHE A 78 8.09 -2.44 -5.51
CA PHE A 78 9.21 -1.96 -4.69
C PHE A 78 9.38 -2.79 -3.42
N ALA A 79 8.29 -3.07 -2.71
CA ALA A 79 8.32 -3.88 -1.50
C ALA A 79 8.86 -5.29 -1.78
N ALA A 80 8.49 -5.91 -2.90
CA ALA A 80 9.00 -7.21 -3.32
C ALA A 80 10.50 -7.20 -3.60
N SER A 81 10.98 -6.18 -4.29
CA SER A 81 12.42 -6.00 -4.55
C SER A 81 13.22 -5.87 -3.24
N TYR A 82 12.69 -5.10 -2.29
CA TYR A 82 13.33 -4.95 -0.98
C TYR A 82 13.22 -6.22 -0.14
N ALA A 83 12.05 -6.87 -0.11
CA ALA A 83 11.84 -8.13 0.58
C ALA A 83 12.82 -9.21 0.11
N GLU A 84 13.07 -9.30 -1.20
CA GLU A 84 14.08 -10.21 -1.76
C GLU A 84 15.49 -9.89 -1.25
N LYS A 85 15.86 -8.60 -1.22
CA LYS A 85 17.17 -8.15 -0.71
C LYS A 85 17.42 -8.54 0.74
N VAL A 86 16.38 -8.40 1.60
CA VAL A 86 16.50 -8.68 3.04
C VAL A 86 16.05 -10.09 3.41
N GLU A 87 15.74 -10.92 2.42
CA GLU A 87 15.22 -12.28 2.57
C GLU A 87 13.94 -12.37 3.44
N ALA A 88 13.09 -11.33 3.38
CA ALA A 88 11.79 -11.34 4.05
C ALA A 88 10.82 -12.29 3.34
N GLN A 89 9.98 -12.97 4.12
CA GLN A 89 8.99 -13.93 3.59
C GLN A 89 7.58 -13.39 3.58
N GLU A 90 7.36 -12.21 4.14
CA GLU A 90 6.03 -11.59 4.20
C GLU A 90 6.13 -10.08 3.91
N ILE A 91 5.16 -9.58 3.14
CA ILE A 91 4.92 -8.16 2.89
C ILE A 91 3.54 -7.82 3.43
N PHE A 92 3.46 -6.87 4.35
CA PHE A 92 2.20 -6.38 4.89
C PHE A 92 1.75 -5.13 4.14
N ILE A 93 0.46 -5.08 3.77
CA ILE A 93 -0.17 -3.92 3.13
C ILE A 93 -1.48 -3.56 3.84
N GLY A 94 -1.71 -2.27 4.09
CA GLY A 94 -2.84 -1.76 4.85
C GLY A 94 -4.07 -1.44 4.00
N VAL A 95 -4.49 -2.34 3.12
CA VAL A 95 -5.75 -2.21 2.38
C VAL A 95 -6.93 -2.67 3.22
N SER A 96 -8.09 -2.00 3.09
CA SER A 96 -9.29 -2.26 3.86
C SER A 96 -10.53 -2.52 3.00
N GLU A 97 -11.64 -2.96 3.61
CA GLU A 97 -12.89 -3.26 2.92
C GLU A 97 -13.48 -2.04 2.19
N VAL A 98 -13.33 -0.84 2.75
CA VAL A 98 -13.79 0.40 2.12
C VAL A 98 -12.99 0.69 0.85
N ASP A 99 -11.68 0.45 0.88
CA ASP A 99 -10.81 0.60 -0.27
C ASP A 99 -11.14 -0.45 -1.35
N TYR A 100 -11.53 -1.66 -0.94
CA TYR A 100 -11.92 -2.75 -1.83
C TYR A 100 -13.07 -2.38 -2.78
N SER A 101 -14.06 -1.62 -2.32
CA SER A 101 -15.21 -1.24 -3.15
C SER A 101 -14.86 -0.22 -4.24
N GLY A 102 -13.88 0.66 -4.01
CA GLY A 102 -13.52 1.76 -4.90
C GLY A 102 -12.21 1.58 -5.66
N TYR A 103 -11.26 0.84 -5.11
CA TYR A 103 -9.93 0.69 -5.68
C TYR A 103 -9.66 -0.74 -6.13
N VAL A 104 -9.49 -0.92 -7.44
CA VAL A 104 -9.29 -2.26 -8.06
C VAL A 104 -8.02 -2.96 -7.56
N ASP A 105 -7.01 -2.19 -7.18
CA ASP A 105 -5.72 -2.65 -6.67
C ASP A 105 -5.67 -2.83 -5.13
N CYS A 106 -6.86 -2.85 -4.49
CA CYS A 106 -7.05 -3.25 -3.09
C CYS A 106 -7.77 -4.59 -2.93
N ARG A 107 -8.25 -5.18 -4.03
CA ARG A 107 -9.05 -6.40 -4.01
C ARG A 107 -8.20 -7.64 -3.73
N GLN A 108 -8.78 -8.63 -3.04
CA GLN A 108 -8.09 -9.88 -2.72
C GLN A 108 -7.57 -10.59 -3.98
N GLU A 109 -8.36 -10.62 -5.06
CA GLU A 109 -7.96 -11.22 -6.33
C GLU A 109 -6.71 -10.57 -6.93
N PHE A 110 -6.58 -9.23 -6.78
CA PHE A 110 -5.38 -8.50 -7.18
C PHE A 110 -4.19 -8.92 -6.32
N LEU A 111 -4.35 -8.97 -4.99
CA LEU A 111 -3.29 -9.34 -4.06
C LEU A 111 -2.79 -10.77 -4.31
N ASP A 112 -3.70 -11.71 -4.56
CA ASP A 112 -3.36 -13.10 -4.89
C ASP A 112 -2.58 -13.19 -6.21
N SER A 113 -2.99 -12.43 -7.22
CA SER A 113 -2.29 -12.36 -8.50
C SER A 113 -0.93 -11.72 -8.37
N MET A 114 -0.81 -10.66 -7.57
CA MET A 114 0.45 -9.97 -7.32
C MET A 114 1.42 -10.86 -6.54
N GLU A 115 0.97 -11.59 -5.51
CA GLU A 115 1.76 -12.57 -4.78
C GLU A 115 2.33 -13.63 -5.74
N LYS A 116 1.50 -14.16 -6.63
CA LYS A 116 1.93 -15.11 -7.66
C LYS A 116 2.98 -14.51 -8.58
N THR A 117 2.76 -13.29 -9.04
CA THR A 117 3.68 -12.56 -9.93
C THR A 117 5.04 -12.34 -9.26
N ILE A 118 5.05 -11.89 -8.01
CA ILE A 118 6.27 -11.70 -7.20
C ILE A 118 7.04 -13.00 -7.10
N ASN A 119 6.37 -14.11 -6.78
CA ASN A 119 7.02 -15.41 -6.61
C ASN A 119 7.49 -16.04 -7.93
N LEU A 120 6.98 -15.61 -9.07
CA LEU A 120 7.50 -16.01 -10.38
C LEU A 120 8.63 -15.09 -10.87
N GLY A 121 8.64 -13.83 -10.43
CA GLY A 121 9.55 -12.80 -10.91
C GLY A 121 10.74 -12.51 -10.00
N THR A 122 10.84 -13.18 -8.85
CA THR A 122 11.98 -13.04 -7.91
C THR A 122 12.80 -14.32 -7.84
N VAL A 123 14.11 -14.19 -7.63
CA VAL A 123 15.00 -15.35 -7.49
C VAL A 123 14.67 -16.16 -6.23
N CYS A 124 14.28 -15.47 -5.15
CA CYS A 124 13.90 -16.16 -3.91
C CYS A 124 12.66 -17.05 -4.10
N GLY A 125 11.67 -16.58 -4.85
CA GLY A 125 10.45 -17.34 -5.13
C GLY A 125 10.62 -18.41 -6.18
N ALA A 126 11.25 -18.07 -7.32
CA ALA A 126 11.36 -18.94 -8.48
C ALA A 126 12.42 -20.02 -8.31
N GLU A 127 13.60 -19.68 -7.74
CA GLU A 127 14.77 -20.55 -7.74
C GLU A 127 15.07 -21.14 -6.36
N LYS A 128 14.87 -20.36 -5.28
CA LYS A 128 15.22 -20.78 -3.91
C LYS A 128 14.08 -21.42 -3.14
N GLY A 129 12.86 -21.43 -3.70
CA GLY A 129 11.66 -21.94 -3.02
C GLY A 129 11.24 -21.15 -1.76
N LYS A 130 11.85 -19.97 -1.54
CA LYS A 130 11.51 -19.05 -0.44
C LYS A 130 10.43 -18.11 -0.91
N LYS A 131 9.17 -18.51 -0.77
CA LYS A 131 8.03 -17.70 -1.21
C LYS A 131 7.81 -16.49 -0.33
N ILE A 132 7.55 -15.36 -0.98
CA ILE A 132 7.09 -14.12 -0.35
C ILE A 132 5.57 -14.14 -0.35
N LYS A 133 4.94 -13.91 0.81
CA LYS A 133 3.50 -13.81 0.97
C LYS A 133 3.05 -12.36 1.15
N ILE A 134 1.93 -11.99 0.55
CA ILE A 134 1.28 -10.71 0.81
C ILE A 134 0.26 -10.89 1.92
N ARG A 135 0.33 -10.07 2.95
CA ARG A 135 -0.58 -10.02 4.09
C ARG A 135 -1.34 -8.72 4.09
N ALA A 136 -2.66 -8.80 4.02
CA ALA A 136 -3.58 -7.66 4.09
C ALA A 136 -4.51 -7.84 5.31
N PRO A 137 -4.05 -7.53 6.53
CA PRO A 137 -4.80 -7.85 7.75
C PRO A 137 -6.13 -7.12 7.85
N PHE A 138 -6.29 -5.99 7.16
CA PHE A 138 -7.48 -5.14 7.22
C PHE A 138 -8.44 -5.33 6.05
N VAL A 139 -8.14 -6.22 5.09
CA VAL A 139 -8.90 -6.38 3.85
C VAL A 139 -10.39 -6.68 4.07
N ASN A 140 -10.73 -7.30 5.20
CA ASN A 140 -12.11 -7.61 5.59
C ASN A 140 -12.59 -6.77 6.78
N MET A 141 -11.92 -5.66 7.11
CA MET A 141 -12.28 -4.80 8.23
C MET A 141 -12.90 -3.49 7.73
N THR A 142 -13.96 -3.07 8.41
CA THR A 142 -14.50 -1.73 8.23
C THR A 142 -13.61 -0.67 8.90
N LYS A 143 -13.68 0.58 8.48
CA LYS A 143 -12.93 1.69 9.12
C LYS A 143 -13.21 1.81 10.62
N SER A 144 -14.43 1.53 11.07
CA SER A 144 -14.77 1.52 12.50
C SER A 144 -13.98 0.45 13.25
N GLN A 145 -13.89 -0.77 12.70
CA GLN A 145 -13.12 -1.86 13.29
C GLN A 145 -11.63 -1.58 13.30
N GLU A 146 -11.08 -0.94 12.26
CA GLU A 146 -9.68 -0.51 12.24
C GLU A 146 -9.39 0.52 13.34
N ILE A 147 -10.28 1.50 13.53
CA ILE A 147 -10.14 2.52 14.57
C ILE A 147 -10.24 1.88 15.96
N GLU A 148 -11.22 0.99 16.20
CA GLU A 148 -11.36 0.27 17.47
C GLU A 148 -10.11 -0.56 17.79
N LEU A 149 -9.56 -1.26 16.79
CA LEU A 149 -8.31 -1.99 16.94
C LEU A 149 -7.16 -1.04 17.30
N GLY A 150 -6.99 0.07 16.59
CA GLY A 150 -5.94 1.05 16.87
C GLY A 150 -6.03 1.69 18.26
N ILE A 151 -7.24 1.87 18.81
CA ILE A 151 -7.45 2.39 20.17
C ILE A 151 -7.09 1.31 21.23
N SER A 152 -7.20 0.04 20.86
CA SER A 152 -6.92 -1.10 21.79
C SER A 152 -5.44 -1.46 21.90
N LEU A 153 -4.60 -0.94 21.00
CA LEU A 153 -3.15 -1.15 20.99
C LEU A 153 -2.40 -0.09 21.79
#